data_9737ea26df24810d2475430018dfb388
#
_entry.id   9737ea26df24810d2475430018dfb388
#
_cell.length_a   1.000
_cell.length_b   1.000
_cell.length_c   1.000
_cell.angle_alpha   90.00
_cell.angle_beta   90.00
_cell.angle_gamma   90.00
#
_symmetry.space_group_name_H-M   'P 1'
#
loop_
_entity.id
_entity.type
_entity.pdbx_description
1 polymer ?
#
loop_
_entity_poly.entity_id
_entity_poly.type
_entity_poly.pdbx_seq_one_letter_code
_entity_poly.pdbx_strand_id
1 'polypeptide(L)'
;MSYYFSKTLNLPFDDAIVRVTEELKKEGFGVLTDIDVRATMKKKLDVDFRNYRILGACNPPFAHQALLAEDKIGTMLPCNVIVQELEPGVVEVAAIDPVASMAAVDNPQLGAVGMEVRAKLQRVVESL
;
A
#
# COMPACT_ATOMS: atom_id res chain seq x y z
N MET A 1 -10.94 14.28 -5.38
CA MET A 1 -9.52 14.00 -5.27
C MET A 1 -9.29 12.54 -4.89
N SER A 2 -8.33 11.92 -5.52
CA SER A 2 -8.00 10.54 -5.23
C SER A 2 -7.10 10.43 -4.00
N TYR A 3 -7.28 9.36 -3.22
CA TYR A 3 -6.43 9.03 -2.08
C TYR A 3 -5.49 7.86 -2.39
N TYR A 4 -5.46 7.42 -3.64
CA TYR A 4 -4.65 6.27 -4.07
C TYR A 4 -4.12 6.46 -5.48
N PHE A 5 -3.08 5.68 -5.80
CA PHE A 5 -2.59 5.48 -7.17
C PHE A 5 -2.90 4.05 -7.56
N SER A 6 -3.40 3.82 -8.77
CA SER A 6 -3.76 2.47 -9.20
C SER A 6 -3.33 2.16 -10.61
N LYS A 7 -3.18 0.86 -10.88
CA LYS A 7 -2.90 0.32 -12.20
C LYS A 7 -3.53 -1.06 -12.31
N THR A 8 -4.12 -1.34 -13.46
CA THR A 8 -4.66 -2.66 -13.76
C THR A 8 -3.66 -3.45 -14.58
N LEU A 9 -3.43 -4.69 -14.18
CA LEU A 9 -2.47 -5.60 -14.81
C LEU A 9 -3.19 -6.81 -15.37
N ASN A 10 -2.71 -7.29 -16.51
CA ASN A 10 -3.18 -8.54 -17.12
C ASN A 10 -2.22 -9.67 -16.73
N LEU A 11 -2.26 -10.04 -15.46
CA LEU A 11 -1.42 -11.07 -14.86
C LEU A 11 -2.27 -11.95 -13.94
N PRO A 12 -1.84 -13.21 -13.71
CA PRO A 12 -2.38 -13.99 -12.61
C PRO A 12 -2.19 -13.26 -11.28
N PHE A 13 -3.12 -13.48 -10.35
CA PHE A 13 -3.14 -12.76 -9.07
C PHE A 13 -1.82 -12.91 -8.30
N ASP A 14 -1.31 -14.14 -8.16
CA ASP A 14 -0.07 -14.38 -7.42
C ASP A 14 1.13 -13.73 -8.08
N ASP A 15 1.17 -13.69 -9.41
CA ASP A 15 2.24 -13.02 -10.15
C ASP A 15 2.22 -11.50 -9.94
N ALA A 16 1.03 -10.93 -9.82
CA ALA A 16 0.88 -9.51 -9.52
C ALA A 16 1.41 -9.18 -8.10
N ILE A 17 1.16 -10.05 -7.12
CA ILE A 17 1.70 -9.91 -5.77
C ILE A 17 3.24 -9.88 -5.79
N VAL A 18 3.84 -10.83 -6.51
CA VAL A 18 5.31 -10.90 -6.64
C VAL A 18 5.84 -9.63 -7.29
N ARG A 19 5.21 -9.19 -8.37
CA ARG A 19 5.67 -8.02 -9.12
C ARG A 19 5.60 -6.74 -8.31
N VAL A 20 4.51 -6.50 -7.58
CA VAL A 20 4.39 -5.28 -6.77
C VAL A 20 5.40 -5.31 -5.61
N THR A 21 5.63 -6.49 -5.02
CA THR A 21 6.61 -6.64 -3.95
C THR A 21 8.02 -6.29 -4.44
N GLU A 22 8.38 -6.74 -5.64
CA GLU A 22 9.68 -6.41 -6.25
C GLU A 22 9.82 -4.92 -6.54
N GLU A 23 8.80 -4.29 -7.09
CA GLU A 23 8.83 -2.85 -7.37
C GLU A 23 8.89 -2.01 -6.08
N LEU A 24 8.17 -2.41 -5.04
CA LEU A 24 8.26 -1.78 -3.73
C LEU A 24 9.69 -1.84 -3.19
N LYS A 25 10.34 -2.99 -3.32
CA LYS A 25 11.72 -3.18 -2.84
C LYS A 25 12.71 -2.25 -3.54
N LYS A 26 12.53 -1.99 -4.82
CA LYS A 26 13.38 -1.08 -5.59
C LYS A 26 13.34 0.35 -5.03
N GLU A 27 12.23 0.76 -4.44
CA GLU A 27 12.06 2.08 -3.85
C GLU A 27 12.33 2.09 -2.34
N GLY A 28 12.87 1.01 -1.79
CA GLY A 28 13.25 0.92 -0.38
C GLY A 28 12.14 0.46 0.55
N PHE A 29 11.01 -0.02 0.03
CA PHE A 29 9.91 -0.55 0.84
C PHE A 29 10.08 -2.04 1.09
N GLY A 30 9.78 -2.48 2.31
CA GLY A 30 9.60 -3.88 2.64
C GLY A 30 8.13 -4.14 3.00
N VAL A 31 7.63 -5.32 2.65
CA VAL A 31 6.29 -5.74 3.04
C VAL A 31 6.37 -6.34 4.43
N LEU A 32 5.78 -5.67 5.42
CA LEU A 32 5.77 -6.11 6.82
C LEU A 32 4.58 -6.98 7.15
N THR A 33 3.44 -6.69 6.54
CA THR A 33 2.19 -7.40 6.78
C THR A 33 1.53 -7.75 5.46
N ASP A 34 0.82 -8.87 5.45
CA ASP A 34 0.09 -9.36 4.29
C ASP A 34 -1.22 -9.97 4.79
N ILE A 35 -2.31 -9.26 4.56
CA ILE A 35 -3.64 -9.68 4.99
C ILE A 35 -4.37 -10.27 3.79
N ASP A 36 -4.70 -11.55 3.89
CA ASP A 36 -5.54 -12.24 2.92
C ASP A 36 -7.01 -12.03 3.28
N VAL A 37 -7.63 -11.06 2.59
CA VAL A 37 -9.03 -10.68 2.88
C VAL A 37 -9.99 -11.81 2.52
N ARG A 38 -9.75 -12.52 1.42
CA ARG A 38 -10.58 -13.65 1.01
C ARG A 38 -10.61 -14.73 2.09
N ALA A 39 -9.43 -15.14 2.57
CA ALA A 39 -9.31 -16.13 3.62
C ALA A 39 -9.93 -15.66 4.94
N THR A 40 -9.76 -14.39 5.26
CA THR A 40 -10.31 -13.78 6.47
C THR A 40 -11.84 -13.79 6.44
N MET A 41 -12.46 -13.41 5.33
CA MET A 41 -13.91 -13.41 5.17
C MET A 41 -14.48 -14.81 5.25
N LYS A 42 -13.80 -15.78 4.65
CA LYS A 42 -14.23 -17.19 4.73
C LYS A 42 -14.18 -17.70 6.16
N LYS A 43 -13.10 -17.43 6.86
CA LYS A 43 -12.90 -17.89 8.24
C LYS A 43 -13.88 -17.24 9.22
N LYS A 44 -14.12 -15.95 9.11
CA LYS A 44 -14.88 -15.19 10.11
C LYS A 44 -16.36 -15.11 9.83
N LEU A 45 -16.77 -15.09 8.56
CA LEU A 45 -18.16 -14.89 8.16
C LEU A 45 -18.71 -16.03 7.31
N ASP A 46 -17.85 -16.98 6.91
CA ASP A 46 -18.21 -18.04 5.96
C ASP A 46 -18.80 -17.49 4.65
N VAL A 47 -18.26 -16.39 4.18
CA VAL A 47 -18.65 -15.79 2.91
C VAL A 47 -17.52 -15.92 1.90
N ASP A 48 -17.87 -16.04 0.62
CA ASP A 48 -16.91 -16.03 -0.47
C ASP A 48 -16.63 -14.58 -0.88
N PHE A 49 -15.34 -14.30 -1.13
CA PHE A 49 -14.91 -13.00 -1.57
C PHE A 49 -13.86 -13.18 -2.69
N ARG A 50 -13.62 -12.15 -3.47
CA ARG A 50 -12.58 -12.19 -4.50
C ARG A 50 -11.19 -12.24 -3.88
N ASN A 51 -10.20 -12.66 -4.64
CA ASN A 51 -8.80 -12.54 -4.22
C ASN A 51 -8.49 -11.08 -3.95
N TYR A 52 -8.09 -10.80 -2.72
CA TYR A 52 -7.82 -9.45 -2.23
C TYR A 52 -6.77 -9.53 -1.14
N ARG A 53 -5.65 -8.85 -1.35
CA ARG A 53 -4.55 -8.81 -0.37
C ARG A 53 -4.25 -7.38 0.01
N ILE A 54 -3.98 -7.15 1.28
CA ILE A 54 -3.54 -5.85 1.79
C ILE A 54 -2.09 -6.02 2.23
N LEU A 55 -1.18 -5.37 1.51
CA LEU A 55 0.25 -5.41 1.80
C LEU A 55 0.64 -4.16 2.57
N GLY A 56 1.12 -4.33 3.79
CA GLY A 56 1.62 -3.21 4.58
C GLY A 56 3.06 -2.94 4.25
N ALA A 57 3.33 -1.89 3.48
CA ALA A 57 4.67 -1.54 3.03
C ALA A 57 5.30 -0.48 3.93
N CYS A 58 6.55 -0.70 4.30
CA CYS A 58 7.31 0.22 5.14
C CYS A 58 8.63 0.59 4.49
N ASN A 59 8.90 1.89 4.48
CA ASN A 59 10.20 2.44 4.13
C ASN A 59 10.85 2.91 5.44
N PRO A 60 11.76 2.11 6.05
CA PRO A 60 12.18 2.36 7.42
C PRO A 60 12.75 3.74 7.72
N PRO A 61 13.62 4.34 6.88
CA PRO A 61 14.12 5.68 7.18
C PRO A 61 13.01 6.73 7.26
N PHE A 62 12.02 6.67 6.38
CA PHE A 62 10.92 7.63 6.38
C PHE A 62 9.93 7.35 7.50
N ALA A 63 9.66 6.09 7.80
CA ALA A 63 8.82 5.72 8.93
C ALA A 63 9.42 6.22 10.26
N HIS A 64 10.73 6.09 10.41
CA HIS A 64 11.44 6.57 11.60
C HIS A 64 11.33 8.08 11.74
N GLN A 65 11.55 8.82 10.64
CA GLN A 65 11.40 10.29 10.64
C GLN A 65 9.98 10.71 11.01
N ALA A 66 8.99 10.02 10.45
CA ALA A 66 7.58 10.33 10.73
C ALA A 66 7.24 10.09 12.21
N LEU A 67 7.71 8.99 12.78
CA LEU A 67 7.46 8.66 14.20
C LEU A 67 8.15 9.63 15.15
N LEU A 68 9.33 10.14 14.78
CA LEU A 68 10.02 11.16 15.58
C LEU A 68 9.30 12.51 15.52
N ALA A 69 8.69 12.84 14.38
CA ALA A 69 7.95 14.10 14.20
C ALA A 69 6.58 14.07 14.86
N GLU A 70 5.92 12.91 14.84
CA GLU A 70 4.55 12.73 15.31
C GLU A 70 4.39 11.33 15.91
N ASP A 71 4.33 11.23 17.22
CA ASP A 71 4.35 9.92 17.91
C ASP A 71 3.12 9.05 17.61
N LYS A 72 2.00 9.66 17.27
CA LYS A 72 0.76 8.92 16.96
C LYS A 72 0.58 8.60 15.49
N ILE A 73 1.57 8.93 14.65
CA ILE A 73 1.47 8.63 13.21
C ILE A 73 1.43 7.13 12.94
N GLY A 74 1.86 6.32 13.91
CA GLY A 74 1.75 4.86 13.81
C GLY A 74 0.32 4.37 13.59
N THR A 75 -0.69 5.17 13.96
CA THR A 75 -2.09 4.85 13.65
C THR A 75 -2.38 4.88 12.16
N MET A 76 -1.53 5.52 11.36
CA MET A 76 -1.67 5.64 9.91
C MET A 76 -0.58 4.88 9.16
N LEU A 77 0.17 4.03 9.85
CA LEU A 77 1.22 3.19 9.26
C LEU A 77 0.85 1.72 9.40
N PRO A 78 1.36 0.86 8.53
CA PRO A 78 2.20 1.11 7.35
C PRO A 78 1.42 1.72 6.19
N CYS A 79 2.13 2.09 5.11
CA CYS A 79 1.47 2.47 3.86
C CYS A 79 0.94 1.21 3.20
N ASN A 80 -0.36 1.15 2.99
CA ASN A 80 -1.00 -0.04 2.42
C ASN A 80 -1.01 0.00 0.90
N VAL A 81 -0.71 -1.15 0.32
CA VAL A 81 -0.85 -1.42 -1.10
C VAL A 81 -1.80 -2.61 -1.23
N ILE A 82 -2.90 -2.43 -1.95
CA ILE A 82 -3.84 -3.53 -2.16
C ILE A 82 -3.64 -4.15 -3.53
N VAL A 83 -3.91 -5.45 -3.60
CA VAL A 83 -3.93 -6.21 -4.85
C VAL A 83 -5.25 -6.97 -4.87
N GLN A 84 -6.08 -6.73 -5.88
CA GLN A 84 -7.37 -7.39 -6.00
C GLN A 84 -7.61 -7.91 -7.41
N GLU A 85 -8.23 -9.09 -7.49
CA GLU A 85 -8.64 -9.69 -8.75
C GLU A 85 -10.05 -9.24 -9.08
N LEU A 86 -10.19 -8.39 -10.11
CA LEU A 86 -11.49 -7.88 -10.53
C LEU A 86 -12.26 -8.93 -11.33
N GLU A 87 -11.53 -9.65 -12.16
CA GLU A 87 -12.01 -10.83 -12.90
C GLU A 87 -10.78 -11.69 -13.25
N PRO A 88 -10.94 -12.95 -13.67
CA PRO A 88 -9.78 -13.82 -13.95
C PRO A 88 -8.80 -13.17 -14.93
N GLY A 89 -7.55 -13.02 -14.49
CA GLY A 89 -6.48 -12.41 -15.28
C GLY A 89 -6.48 -10.89 -15.31
N VAL A 90 -7.39 -10.23 -14.60
CA VAL A 90 -7.46 -8.76 -14.49
C VAL A 90 -7.30 -8.37 -13.03
N VAL A 91 -6.12 -7.87 -12.70
CA VAL A 91 -5.71 -7.59 -11.32
C VAL A 91 -5.39 -6.11 -11.18
N GLU A 92 -6.02 -5.48 -10.20
CA GLU A 92 -5.75 -4.08 -9.87
C GLU A 92 -4.81 -3.99 -8.68
N VAL A 93 -3.80 -3.15 -8.81
CA VAL A 93 -2.91 -2.77 -7.71
C VAL A 93 -3.19 -1.30 -7.38
N ALA A 94 -3.39 -1.00 -6.11
CA ALA A 94 -3.60 0.38 -5.67
C ALA A 94 -2.76 0.66 -4.41
N ALA A 95 -2.01 1.76 -4.44
CA ALA A 95 -1.21 2.21 -3.31
C ALA A 95 -1.82 3.47 -2.71
N ILE A 96 -1.79 3.58 -1.38
CA ILE A 96 -2.25 4.77 -0.69
C ILE A 96 -1.43 6.00 -1.09
N ASP A 97 -2.07 7.15 -1.17
CA ASP A 97 -1.39 8.43 -1.25
C ASP A 97 -1.18 8.94 0.19
N PRO A 98 0.06 8.91 0.70
CA PRO A 98 0.30 9.29 2.10
C PRO A 98 0.06 10.77 2.39
N VAL A 99 0.14 11.63 1.39
CA VAL A 99 -0.23 13.05 1.56
C VAL A 99 -1.72 13.17 1.86
N ALA A 100 -2.55 12.43 1.11
CA ALA A 100 -4.00 12.42 1.34
C ALA A 100 -4.35 11.77 2.69
N SER A 101 -3.71 10.65 3.03
CA SER A 101 -4.01 9.95 4.29
C SER A 101 -3.60 10.74 5.52
N MET A 102 -2.55 11.55 5.43
CA MET A 102 -2.01 12.34 6.55
C MET A 102 -2.51 13.79 6.55
N ALA A 103 -3.45 14.13 5.67
CA ALA A 103 -3.94 15.51 5.54
C ALA A 103 -4.56 16.07 6.81
N ALA A 104 -5.10 15.21 7.68
CA ALA A 104 -5.70 15.62 8.94
C ALA A 104 -4.67 15.92 10.04
N VAL A 105 -3.41 15.56 9.82
CA VAL A 105 -2.35 15.77 10.81
C VAL A 105 -1.70 17.13 10.58
N ASP A 106 -1.86 18.04 11.55
CA ASP A 106 -1.30 19.38 11.48
C ASP A 106 0.14 19.39 12.00
N ASN A 107 1.06 18.92 11.16
CA ASN A 107 2.49 18.87 11.49
C ASN A 107 3.32 19.08 10.19
N PRO A 108 3.95 20.26 10.04
CA PRO A 108 4.70 20.57 8.81
C PRO A 108 5.85 19.61 8.51
N GLN A 109 6.44 18.99 9.54
CA GLN A 109 7.53 18.02 9.33
C GLN A 109 7.06 16.76 8.60
N LEU A 110 5.80 16.38 8.79
CA LEU A 110 5.22 15.25 8.07
C LEU A 110 4.99 15.55 6.60
N GLY A 111 4.74 16.80 6.25
CA GLY A 111 4.50 17.20 4.86
C GLY A 111 5.65 16.83 3.94
N ALA A 112 6.89 17.11 4.35
CA ALA A 112 8.08 16.79 3.57
C ALA A 112 8.27 15.28 3.41
N VAL A 113 8.13 14.53 4.50
CA VAL A 113 8.24 13.06 4.50
C VAL A 113 7.14 12.46 3.63
N GLY A 114 5.92 12.94 3.79
CA GLY A 114 4.76 12.47 3.00
C GLY A 114 4.95 12.65 1.51
N MET A 115 5.49 13.79 1.09
CA MET A 115 5.74 14.07 -0.33
C MET A 115 6.80 13.12 -0.93
N GLU A 116 7.84 12.80 -0.19
CA GLU A 116 8.87 11.86 -0.66
C GLU A 116 8.34 10.44 -0.76
N VAL A 117 7.61 9.99 0.25
CA VAL A 117 6.99 8.65 0.23
C VAL A 117 5.96 8.56 -0.89
N ARG A 118 5.16 9.61 -1.08
CA ARG A 118 4.19 9.71 -2.18
C ARG A 118 4.86 9.51 -3.54
N ALA A 119 5.96 10.22 -3.79
CA ALA A 119 6.68 10.12 -5.05
C ALA A 119 7.20 8.70 -5.30
N LYS A 120 7.69 8.03 -4.26
CA LYS A 120 8.18 6.65 -4.36
C LYS A 120 7.05 5.67 -4.64
N LEU A 121 5.92 5.76 -3.95
CA LEU A 121 4.76 4.91 -4.19
C LEU A 121 4.17 5.12 -5.58
N GLN A 122 4.15 6.36 -6.05
CA GLN A 122 3.70 6.66 -7.41
C GLN A 122 4.60 5.99 -8.45
N ARG A 123 5.92 6.03 -8.26
CA ARG A 123 6.85 5.32 -9.15
C ARG A 123 6.67 3.82 -9.12
N VAL A 124 6.40 3.25 -7.95
CA VAL A 124 6.11 1.80 -7.82
C VAL A 124 4.95 1.44 -8.72
N VAL A 125 3.83 2.15 -8.61
CA VAL A 125 2.62 1.85 -9.39
C VAL A 125 2.85 2.08 -10.88
N GLU A 126 3.53 3.15 -11.26
CA GLU A 126 3.82 3.46 -12.66
C GLU A 126 4.75 2.42 -13.31
N SER A 127 5.58 1.77 -12.51
CA SER A 127 6.58 0.79 -12.99
C SER A 127 6.01 -0.63 -13.16
N LEU A 128 4.77 -0.86 -12.74
CA LEU A 128 4.12 -2.18 -12.85
C LEU A 128 3.80 -2.57 -14.29
#